data_d1d4841ec658ff21e9426fee233f725f
#
_entry.id   d1d4841ec658ff21e9426fee233f725f
#
_cell.length_a   1.000
_cell.length_b   1.000
_cell.length_c   1.000
_cell.angle_alpha   90.00
_cell.angle_beta   90.00
_cell.angle_gamma   90.00
#
_symmetry.space_group_name_H-M   'P 1'
#
loop_
_entity.id
_entity.type
_entity.pdbx_description
1 polymer ?
#
loop_
_entity_poly.entity_id
_entity_poly.type
_entity_poly.pdbx_seq_one_letter_code
_entity_poly.pdbx_strand_id
1 'polypeptide(L)' 'AEFKINGYNKLYNSADEIWMDGDFRNGSLWDGKVYQYDSDGILLKVRVFKLGVYHSDGQL' A
#
# COMPACT_ATOMS: atom_id res chain seq x y z
N ALA A 1 -11.67 7.90 -8.85
CA ALA A 1 -12.26 6.65 -8.39
C ALA A 1 -12.47 6.69 -6.89
N GLU A 2 -13.53 6.05 -6.43
CA GLU A 2 -13.84 6.04 -5.00
C GLU A 2 -13.06 4.95 -4.27
N PHE A 3 -12.72 5.25 -3.03
CA PHE A 3 -12.11 4.28 -2.16
C PHE A 3 -13.13 3.16 -1.83
N LYS A 4 -12.70 1.92 -2.01
CA LYS A 4 -13.53 0.77 -1.69
C LYS A 4 -13.13 0.22 -0.35
N ILE A 5 -14.08 0.14 0.58
CA ILE A 5 -13.83 -0.42 1.91
C ILE A 5 -13.48 -1.90 1.80
N ASN A 6 -14.12 -2.58 0.85
CA ASN A 6 -13.86 -4.00 0.55
C ASN A 6 -13.61 -4.12 -0.94
N GLY A 7 -12.39 -4.37 -1.35
CA GLY A 7 -12.03 -4.52 -2.74
C GLY A 7 -10.67 -3.93 -3.06
N TYR A 8 -10.33 -3.95 -4.33
CA TYR A 8 -9.02 -3.47 -4.78
C TYR A 8 -8.98 -1.95 -4.80
N ASN A 9 -7.91 -1.40 -4.22
CA ASN A 9 -7.62 0.04 -4.28
C ASN A 9 -6.16 0.27 -4.59
N LYS A 10 -5.91 1.35 -5.31
CA LYS A 10 -4.56 1.84 -5.56
C LYS A 10 -4.54 3.28 -5.08
N LEU A 11 -3.85 3.53 -3.99
CA LEU A 11 -3.83 4.82 -3.32
C LEU A 11 -2.50 5.52 -3.54
N TYR A 12 -2.55 6.85 -3.58
CA TYR A 12 -1.37 7.69 -3.80
C TYR A 12 -1.20 8.64 -2.63
N ASN A 13 0.06 9.02 -2.37
CA ASN A 13 0.35 10.02 -1.35
C ASN A 13 0.20 11.43 -1.92
N SER A 14 0.51 12.45 -1.11
CA SER A 14 0.38 13.85 -1.51
C SER A 14 1.33 14.26 -2.64
N ALA A 15 2.38 13.48 -2.90
CA ALA A 15 3.32 13.72 -3.99
C ALA A 15 2.99 12.91 -5.24
N ASP A 16 1.78 12.32 -5.30
CA ASP A 16 1.33 11.48 -6.42
C ASP A 16 2.17 10.20 -6.60
N GLU A 17 2.83 9.77 -5.55
CA GLU A 17 3.55 8.50 -5.58
C GLU A 17 2.65 7.40 -5.03
N ILE A 18 2.79 6.19 -5.59
CA ILE A 18 1.98 5.07 -5.14
C ILE A 18 2.25 4.80 -3.66
N TRP A 19 1.19 4.66 -2.88
CA TRP A 19 1.29 4.44 -1.44
C TRP A 19 0.82 3.05 -1.04
N MET A 20 -0.40 2.67 -1.43
CA MET A 20 -0.94 1.36 -1.15
C MET A 20 -1.52 0.77 -2.42
N ASP A 21 -1.30 -0.52 -2.64
CA ASP A 21 -1.78 -1.21 -3.82
C ASP A 21 -2.18 -2.62 -3.44
N GLY A 22 -3.47 -2.89 -3.41
CA GLY A 22 -3.95 -4.22 -3.08
C GLY A 22 -5.41 -4.25 -2.67
N ASP A 23 -5.81 -5.38 -2.14
CA ASP A 23 -7.17 -5.61 -1.68
C ASP A 23 -7.35 -5.12 -0.25
N PHE A 24 -8.49 -4.47 -0.01
CA PHE A 24 -8.84 -3.97 1.31
C PHE A 24 -10.04 -4.72 1.86
N ARG A 25 -10.08 -4.84 3.18
CA ARG A 25 -11.23 -5.34 3.92
C ARG A 25 -11.48 -4.45 5.13
N ASN A 26 -12.73 -4.04 5.31
CA ASN A 26 -13.14 -3.16 6.41
C ASN A 26 -12.27 -1.90 6.49
N GLY A 27 -11.88 -1.38 5.34
CA GLY A 27 -11.08 -0.16 5.26
C GLY A 27 -9.59 -0.35 5.52
N SER A 28 -9.13 -1.57 5.74
CA SER A 28 -7.72 -1.87 5.99
C SER A 28 -7.12 -2.68 4.85
N LEU A 29 -5.84 -2.46 4.58
CA LEU A 29 -5.13 -3.24 3.58
C LEU A 29 -5.07 -4.70 4.04
N TRP A 30 -5.63 -5.58 3.21
CA TRP A 30 -5.72 -7.00 3.54
C TRP A 30 -4.63 -7.80 2.83
N ASP A 31 -4.51 -7.60 1.52
CA ASP A 31 -3.58 -8.38 0.71
C ASP A 31 -3.01 -7.47 -0.36
N GLY A 32 -1.78 -7.00 -0.14
CA GLY A 32 -1.16 -6.07 -1.06
C GLY A 32 0.12 -5.49 -0.52
N LYS A 33 0.48 -4.31 -1.02
CA LYS A 33 1.76 -3.67 -0.72
C LYS A 33 1.58 -2.25 -0.23
N VAL A 34 2.44 -1.85 0.71
CA VAL A 34 2.56 -0.46 1.17
C VAL A 34 3.97 0.03 0.80
N TYR A 35 4.03 1.17 0.14
CA TYR A 35 5.28 1.76 -0.32
C TYR A 35 5.66 2.92 0.59
N GLN A 36 6.92 2.97 1.01
CA GLN A 36 7.45 4.03 1.86
C GLN A 36 8.56 4.78 1.16
N TYR A 37 8.54 6.10 1.27
CA TYR A 37 9.50 6.99 0.61
C TYR A 37 10.20 7.87 1.62
N ASP A 38 11.40 8.35 1.27
CA ASP A 38 12.09 9.34 2.08
C ASP A 38 11.62 10.76 1.73
N SER A 39 12.22 11.79 2.35
CA SER A 39 11.84 13.18 2.11
C SER A 39 12.14 13.66 0.69
N ASP A 40 13.00 12.96 -0.03
CA ASP A 40 13.34 13.28 -1.41
C ASP A 40 12.48 12.52 -2.42
N GLY A 41 11.54 11.72 -1.95
CA GLY A 41 10.66 10.95 -2.81
C GLY A 41 11.29 9.67 -3.33
N ILE A 42 12.38 9.22 -2.73
CA ILE A 42 13.05 7.98 -3.13
C ILE A 42 12.44 6.82 -2.37
N LEU A 43 12.10 5.75 -3.07
CA LEU A 43 11.50 4.56 -2.47
C LEU A 43 12.50 3.90 -1.51
N LEU A 44 12.10 3.83 -0.24
CA LEU A 44 12.93 3.22 0.81
C LEU A 44 12.59 1.75 1.00
N LYS A 45 11.31 1.42 0.98
CA LYS A 45 10.86 0.13 1.45
C LYS A 45 9.49 -0.20 0.89
N VAL A 46 9.27 -1.46 0.58
CA VAL A 46 7.96 -1.99 0.23
C VAL A 46 7.60 -3.04 1.26
N ARG A 47 6.44 -2.89 1.91
CA ARG A 47 5.94 -3.87 2.87
C ARG A 47 4.83 -4.67 2.24
N VAL A 48 4.93 -5.99 2.31
CA VAL A 48 3.92 -6.90 1.78
C VAL A 48 3.00 -7.34 2.92
N PHE A 49 1.69 -7.16 2.71
CA PHE A 49 0.67 -7.60 3.67
C PHE A 49 -0.11 -8.77 3.12
N LYS A 50 -0.39 -9.73 3.98
CA LYS A 50 -1.25 -10.87 3.65
C LYS A 50 -2.16 -11.15 4.82
N LEU A 51 -3.44 -11.36 4.54
CA LEU A 51 -4.48 -11.63 5.54
C LEU A 51 -4.53 -10.53 6.61
N GLY A 52 -4.24 -9.29 6.20
CA GLY A 52 -4.31 -8.13 7.09
C GLY A 52 -3.10 -7.95 7.99
N VAL A 53 -2.06 -8.78 7.87
CA VAL A 53 -0.87 -8.69 8.70
C VAL A 53 0.37 -8.52 7.84
N TYR A 54 1.37 -7.88 8.42
CA TYR A 54 2.67 -7.72 7.77
C TYR A 54 3.31 -9.09 7.55
N HIS A 55 3.68 -9.37 6.32
CA HIS A 55 4.25 -10.66 5.94
C HIS A 55 5.75 -10.58 5.74
N SER A 56 6.20 -9.66 4.89
CA SER A 56 7.61 -9.54 4.57
C SER A 56 7.85 -8.23 3.82
N ASP A 57 9.11 -7.90 3.61
CA ASP A 57 9.46 -6.78 2.75
C ASP A 57 9.41 -7.23 1.29
N GLY A 58 8.83 -6.37 0.46
CA GLY A 58 8.83 -6.60 -0.99
C GLY A 58 10.16 -6.17 -1.60
N GLN A 59 10.28 -6.36 -2.89
CA GLN A 59 11.45 -5.93 -3.64
C GLN A 59 11.30 -4.47 -4.07
N LEU A 60 12.38 -3.74 -3.98
CA LEU A 60 12.42 -2.33 -4.39
C LEU A 60 12.48 -2.18 -5.93
#